data_fd282b9dac2060454ca78c27dc3179db
#
_entry.id   fd282b9dac2060454ca78c27dc3179db
#
_cell.length_a   1.000
_cell.length_b   1.000
_cell.length_c   1.000
_cell.angle_alpha   90.00
_cell.angle_beta   90.00
_cell.angle_gamma   90.00
#
_symmetry.space_group_name_H-M   'P 1'
#
loop_
_entity.id
_entity.type
_entity.pdbx_description
1 polymer ?
#
loop_
_entity_poly.entity_id
_entity_poly.type
_entity_poly.pdbx_seq_one_letter_code
_entity_poly.pdbx_strand_id
1 'polypeptide(L)'
;MYDVVLFGGTDEGHKIADFLSEQKVSCIVCVATEYGAELLDMKNVRVGRMTAEEMADFFDENSVRLVIDATHPYAEFVTENIKKACKVKYIRVVREDVQADGTYFENIKAAAEYLEKTTGNILITTGSKEIAKFSVVADRAFARVLPSEESLELCKNAGFKMKNIICMQGPFSKAFNSALIRELDIKYLVTKCTGKNGGFMEKTEAAKENGVECIIIKRPTDE
;
A
#
# COMPACT_ATOMS: atom_id res chain seq x y z
N MET A 1 -7.04 24.72 16.31
CA MET A 1 -8.28 23.99 16.63
C MET A 1 -8.83 23.48 15.29
N TYR A 2 -9.12 22.19 15.19
CA TYR A 2 -9.59 21.56 13.96
C TYR A 2 -10.83 20.70 14.23
N ASP A 3 -11.91 20.95 13.48
CA ASP A 3 -13.13 20.12 13.61
C ASP A 3 -12.89 18.68 13.12
N VAL A 4 -12.05 18.53 12.09
CA VAL A 4 -11.76 17.26 11.43
C VAL A 4 -10.27 16.96 11.41
N VAL A 5 -9.89 15.74 11.76
CA VAL A 5 -8.58 15.16 11.48
C VAL A 5 -8.75 14.09 10.41
N LEU A 6 -8.04 14.24 9.30
CA LEU A 6 -8.00 13.28 8.19
C LEU A 6 -6.64 12.60 8.16
N PHE A 7 -6.60 11.31 8.40
CA PHE A 7 -5.41 10.49 8.14
C PHE A 7 -5.39 10.10 6.67
N GLY A 8 -4.41 10.65 5.92
CA GLY A 8 -4.33 10.58 4.46
C GLY A 8 -3.19 9.68 3.97
N GLY A 9 -2.76 9.96 2.74
CA GLY A 9 -1.71 9.22 2.03
C GLY A 9 -2.25 8.27 0.95
N THR A 10 -3.50 8.47 0.56
CA THR A 10 -4.15 7.76 -0.56
C THR A 10 -4.91 8.76 -1.44
N ASP A 11 -5.24 8.38 -2.67
CA ASP A 11 -6.03 9.24 -3.57
C ASP A 11 -7.41 9.57 -3.00
N GLU A 12 -8.02 8.63 -2.25
CA GLU A 12 -9.29 8.89 -1.57
C GLU A 12 -9.09 9.94 -0.47
N GLY A 13 -7.98 9.86 0.27
CA GLY A 13 -7.60 10.87 1.25
C GLY A 13 -7.43 12.24 0.64
N HIS A 14 -6.80 12.34 -0.54
CA HIS A 14 -6.64 13.60 -1.28
C HIS A 14 -8.01 14.18 -1.69
N LYS A 15 -8.88 13.38 -2.30
CA LYS A 15 -10.23 13.81 -2.70
C LYS A 15 -11.07 14.31 -1.52
N ILE A 16 -10.94 13.64 -0.36
CA ILE A 16 -11.65 14.06 0.85
C ILE A 16 -11.05 15.37 1.38
N ALA A 17 -9.72 15.51 1.36
CA ALA A 17 -9.03 16.74 1.76
C ALA A 17 -9.49 17.94 0.91
N ASP A 18 -9.50 17.78 -0.42
CA ASP A 18 -9.98 18.79 -1.37
C ASP A 18 -11.44 19.16 -1.10
N PHE A 19 -12.31 18.17 -0.95
CA PHE A 19 -13.73 18.39 -0.63
C PHE A 19 -13.90 19.17 0.69
N LEU A 20 -13.20 18.78 1.76
CA LEU A 20 -13.28 19.48 3.05
C LEU A 20 -12.78 20.92 2.93
N SER A 21 -11.74 21.16 2.14
CA SER A 21 -11.20 22.49 1.84
C SER A 21 -12.21 23.35 1.10
N GLU A 22 -12.85 22.84 0.05
CA GLU A 22 -13.91 23.51 -0.71
C GLU A 22 -15.10 23.89 0.18
N GLN A 23 -15.47 23.00 1.11
CA GLN A 23 -16.54 23.25 2.08
C GLN A 23 -16.11 24.15 3.25
N LYS A 24 -14.87 24.65 3.26
CA LYS A 24 -14.30 25.51 4.32
C LYS A 24 -14.35 24.86 5.70
N VAL A 25 -14.29 23.55 5.78
CA VAL A 25 -14.23 22.82 7.04
C VAL A 25 -12.82 22.95 7.63
N SER A 26 -12.76 23.25 8.94
CA SER A 26 -11.48 23.31 9.66
C SER A 26 -10.89 21.90 9.79
N CYS A 27 -9.99 21.54 8.87
CA CYS A 27 -9.37 20.22 8.78
C CYS A 27 -7.86 20.30 8.84
N ILE A 28 -7.24 19.29 9.48
CA ILE A 28 -5.81 18.99 9.35
C ILE A 28 -5.64 17.60 8.76
N VAL A 29 -4.71 17.48 7.80
CA VAL A 29 -4.36 16.20 7.17
C VAL A 29 -3.08 15.67 7.79
N CYS A 30 -3.14 14.44 8.30
CA CYS A 30 -2.00 13.73 8.86
C CYS A 30 -1.46 12.72 7.84
N VAL A 31 -0.18 12.80 7.49
CA VAL A 31 0.52 11.90 6.58
C VAL A 31 1.80 11.37 7.21
N ALA A 32 2.22 10.19 6.80
CA ALA A 32 3.38 9.53 7.41
C ALA A 32 4.74 10.07 6.94
N THR A 33 4.79 10.72 5.75
CA THR A 33 6.03 11.11 5.08
C THR A 33 5.93 12.51 4.45
N GLU A 34 7.07 13.19 4.29
CA GLU A 34 7.17 14.47 3.56
C GLU A 34 6.64 14.33 2.13
N TYR A 35 6.98 13.24 1.45
CA TYR A 35 6.45 12.97 0.11
C TYR A 35 4.91 12.94 0.08
N GLY A 36 4.27 12.36 1.10
CA GLY A 36 2.82 12.40 1.22
C GLY A 36 2.26 13.82 1.41
N ALA A 37 3.02 14.70 2.04
CA ALA A 37 2.66 16.09 2.22
C ALA A 37 2.83 16.92 0.94
N GLU A 38 3.89 16.68 0.16
CA GLU A 38 4.16 17.35 -1.12
C GLU A 38 3.02 17.13 -2.15
N LEU A 39 2.29 16.04 -2.04
CA LEU A 39 1.16 15.72 -2.93
C LEU A 39 -0.15 16.44 -2.54
N LEU A 40 -0.17 17.15 -1.40
CA LEU A 40 -1.34 17.84 -0.88
C LEU A 40 -1.19 19.34 -1.11
N ASP A 41 -2.15 19.95 -1.82
CA ASP A 41 -2.25 21.41 -1.94
C ASP A 41 -3.03 21.98 -0.73
N MET A 42 -2.49 21.78 0.47
CA MET A 42 -3.12 22.20 1.72
C MET A 42 -2.12 22.86 2.68
N LYS A 43 -2.59 23.87 3.43
CA LYS A 43 -1.77 24.58 4.43
C LYS A 43 -1.63 23.82 5.74
N ASN A 44 -2.63 23.05 6.12
CA ASN A 44 -2.70 22.35 7.40
C ASN A 44 -2.36 20.87 7.21
N VAL A 45 -1.08 20.55 7.15
CA VAL A 45 -0.58 19.18 7.02
C VAL A 45 0.35 18.88 8.19
N ARG A 46 0.15 17.75 8.85
CA ARG A 46 1.05 17.20 9.85
C ARG A 46 1.77 15.99 9.26
N VAL A 47 3.09 16.04 9.26
CA VAL A 47 3.94 14.95 8.80
C VAL A 47 4.47 14.17 10.00
N GLY A 48 4.57 12.87 9.84
CA GLY A 48 5.13 11.96 10.82
C GLY A 48 4.11 10.96 11.38
N ARG A 49 4.65 9.90 11.96
CA ARG A 49 3.84 8.87 12.63
C ARG A 49 3.54 9.31 14.05
N MET A 50 2.41 8.84 14.58
CA MET A 50 1.99 9.05 15.96
C MET A 50 1.65 7.71 16.60
N THR A 51 1.97 7.59 17.89
CA THR A 51 1.44 6.53 18.75
C THR A 51 -0.04 6.81 19.08
N ALA A 52 -0.73 5.85 19.67
CA ALA A 52 -2.11 6.05 20.09
C ALA A 52 -2.24 7.15 21.17
N GLU A 53 -1.26 7.25 22.07
CA GLU A 53 -1.22 8.28 23.11
C GLU A 53 -1.04 9.67 22.50
N GLU A 54 -0.05 9.84 21.62
CA GLU A 54 0.17 11.10 20.90
C GLU A 54 -1.04 11.52 20.07
N MET A 55 -1.77 10.56 19.48
CA MET A 55 -3.01 10.85 18.75
C MET A 55 -4.11 11.33 19.69
N ALA A 56 -4.28 10.68 20.85
CA ALA A 56 -5.29 11.07 21.83
C ALA A 56 -5.07 12.50 22.34
N ASP A 57 -3.83 12.82 22.73
CA ASP A 57 -3.44 14.17 23.16
C ASP A 57 -3.69 15.18 22.03
N PHE A 58 -3.29 14.85 20.81
CA PHE A 58 -3.50 15.72 19.65
C PHE A 58 -4.99 15.98 19.37
N PHE A 59 -5.86 14.99 19.52
CA PHE A 59 -7.30 15.15 19.33
C PHE A 59 -7.91 16.04 20.43
N ASP A 60 -7.52 15.84 21.68
CA ASP A 60 -8.00 16.62 22.82
C ASP A 60 -7.53 18.10 22.75
N GLU A 61 -6.25 18.35 22.48
CA GLU A 61 -5.66 19.69 22.34
C GLU A 61 -6.31 20.50 21.21
N ASN A 62 -6.70 19.84 20.12
CA ASN A 62 -7.31 20.48 18.97
C ASN A 62 -8.85 20.49 19.00
N SER A 63 -9.47 19.94 20.04
CA SER A 63 -10.94 19.84 20.17
C SER A 63 -11.61 19.17 18.96
N VAL A 64 -11.00 18.07 18.51
CA VAL A 64 -11.42 17.32 17.32
C VAL A 64 -12.82 16.72 17.53
N ARG A 65 -13.67 16.79 16.51
CA ARG A 65 -15.05 16.30 16.53
C ARG A 65 -15.26 15.09 15.62
N LEU A 66 -14.43 14.96 14.60
CA LEU A 66 -14.49 13.88 13.62
C LEU A 66 -13.08 13.45 13.21
N VAL A 67 -12.85 12.15 13.25
CA VAL A 67 -11.64 11.53 12.70
C VAL A 67 -12.02 10.72 11.48
N ILE A 68 -11.35 10.99 10.34
CA ILE A 68 -11.50 10.25 9.09
C ILE A 68 -10.21 9.50 8.83
N ASP A 69 -10.28 8.19 8.75
CA ASP A 69 -9.16 7.34 8.39
C ASP A 69 -9.26 6.91 6.92
N ALA A 70 -8.54 7.61 6.06
CA ALA A 70 -8.37 7.30 4.65
C ALA A 70 -6.96 6.78 4.35
N THR A 71 -6.33 6.11 5.31
CA THR A 71 -5.01 5.49 5.12
C THR A 71 -5.10 4.26 4.22
N HIS A 72 -3.94 3.80 3.77
CA HIS A 72 -3.87 2.61 2.92
C HIS A 72 -4.43 1.37 3.64
N PRO A 73 -5.22 0.49 2.98
CA PRO A 73 -5.83 -0.69 3.62
C PRO A 73 -4.84 -1.60 4.38
N TYR A 74 -3.58 -1.64 3.97
CA TYR A 74 -2.52 -2.41 4.63
C TYR A 74 -1.75 -1.63 5.70
N ALA A 75 -2.21 -0.44 6.08
CA ALA A 75 -1.58 0.37 7.12
C ALA A 75 -2.24 0.09 8.49
N GLU A 76 -2.27 -1.18 8.90
CA GLU A 76 -2.96 -1.68 10.09
C GLU A 76 -2.57 -0.92 11.37
N PHE A 77 -1.26 -0.70 11.59
CA PHE A 77 -0.76 -0.04 12.81
C PHE A 77 -1.35 1.36 13.02
N VAL A 78 -1.45 2.18 11.97
CA VAL A 78 -2.02 3.52 12.11
C VAL A 78 -3.52 3.44 12.37
N THR A 79 -4.25 2.55 11.69
CA THR A 79 -5.68 2.32 11.90
C THR A 79 -5.96 1.84 13.33
N GLU A 80 -5.16 0.91 13.86
CA GLU A 80 -5.28 0.47 15.25
C GLU A 80 -5.01 1.60 16.25
N ASN A 81 -3.96 2.40 16.01
CA ASN A 81 -3.65 3.55 16.87
C ASN A 81 -4.80 4.57 16.86
N ILE A 82 -5.38 4.86 15.68
CA ILE A 82 -6.53 5.74 15.56
C ILE A 82 -7.72 5.18 16.34
N LYS A 83 -8.07 3.91 16.16
CA LYS A 83 -9.18 3.25 16.89
C LYS A 83 -8.98 3.30 18.40
N LYS A 84 -7.74 3.12 18.90
CA LYS A 84 -7.40 3.21 20.34
C LYS A 84 -7.51 4.63 20.89
N ALA A 85 -7.08 5.62 20.11
CA ALA A 85 -7.04 7.03 20.52
C ALA A 85 -8.38 7.74 20.40
N CYS A 86 -9.23 7.34 19.45
CA CYS A 86 -10.41 8.08 19.04
C CYS A 86 -11.58 7.90 20.04
N LYS A 87 -11.98 9.00 20.69
CA LYS A 87 -13.15 9.09 21.57
C LYS A 87 -14.33 9.84 20.93
N VAL A 88 -14.16 10.28 19.70
CA VAL A 88 -15.13 11.05 18.92
C VAL A 88 -15.65 10.26 17.74
N LYS A 89 -16.45 10.88 16.87
CA LYS A 89 -16.94 10.20 15.67
C LYS A 89 -15.77 9.77 14.79
N TYR A 90 -15.77 8.51 14.40
CA TYR A 90 -14.75 7.87 13.54
C TYR A 90 -15.37 7.35 12.26
N ILE A 91 -14.72 7.62 11.13
CA ILE A 91 -15.10 7.11 9.81
C ILE A 91 -13.87 6.46 9.18
N ARG A 92 -13.99 5.17 8.84
CA ARG A 92 -13.00 4.48 7.99
C ARG A 92 -13.44 4.54 6.54
N VAL A 93 -12.55 5.03 5.68
CA VAL A 93 -12.76 5.01 4.23
C VAL A 93 -12.33 3.65 3.70
N VAL A 94 -13.31 2.85 3.29
CA VAL A 94 -13.10 1.51 2.75
C VAL A 94 -13.22 1.58 1.23
N ARG A 95 -12.26 0.97 0.53
CA ARG A 95 -12.32 0.83 -0.93
C ARG A 95 -13.19 -0.37 -1.30
N GLU A 96 -13.92 -0.27 -2.39
CA GLU A 96 -14.59 -1.43 -2.97
C GLU A 96 -13.60 -2.56 -3.27
N ASP A 97 -14.01 -3.78 -2.97
CA ASP A 97 -13.23 -4.96 -3.32
C ASP A 97 -13.28 -5.20 -4.82
N VAL A 98 -12.12 -5.15 -5.44
CA VAL A 98 -11.97 -5.50 -6.85
C VAL A 98 -11.49 -6.95 -6.91
N GLN A 99 -12.32 -7.82 -7.46
CA GLN A 99 -11.94 -9.21 -7.70
C GLN A 99 -11.24 -9.35 -9.07
N ALA A 100 -10.25 -10.23 -9.13
CA ALA A 100 -9.56 -10.59 -10.35
C ALA A 100 -9.30 -12.09 -10.40
N ASP A 101 -9.04 -12.63 -11.59
CA ASP A 101 -8.64 -14.02 -11.74
C ASP A 101 -7.26 -14.23 -11.10
N GLY A 102 -7.14 -15.24 -10.23
CA GLY A 102 -5.89 -15.57 -9.56
C GLY A 102 -6.10 -16.42 -8.31
N THR A 103 -5.00 -16.83 -7.71
CA THR A 103 -4.99 -17.61 -6.47
C THR A 103 -4.85 -16.66 -5.29
N TYR A 104 -5.82 -16.65 -4.39
CA TYR A 104 -5.87 -15.75 -3.24
C TYR A 104 -5.26 -16.37 -1.99
N PHE A 105 -4.43 -15.60 -1.30
CA PHE A 105 -3.79 -15.97 -0.04
C PHE A 105 -4.11 -14.95 1.06
N GLU A 106 -4.32 -15.44 2.28
CA GLU A 106 -4.64 -14.60 3.43
C GLU A 106 -3.48 -13.65 3.81
N ASN A 107 -2.24 -14.09 3.57
CA ASN A 107 -1.06 -13.30 3.90
C ASN A 107 0.13 -13.68 3.01
N ILE A 108 1.17 -12.86 3.07
CA ILE A 108 2.40 -13.03 2.27
C ILE A 108 3.12 -14.34 2.63
N LYS A 109 3.08 -14.78 3.90
CA LYS A 109 3.75 -16.00 4.31
C LYS A 109 3.17 -17.23 3.60
N ALA A 110 1.85 -17.35 3.58
CA ALA A 110 1.16 -18.44 2.87
C ALA A 110 1.46 -18.44 1.36
N ALA A 111 1.52 -17.24 0.74
CA ALA A 111 1.91 -17.11 -0.66
C ALA A 111 3.37 -17.52 -0.92
N ALA A 112 4.30 -17.17 -0.03
CA ALA A 112 5.70 -17.56 -0.14
C ALA A 112 5.89 -19.09 0.00
N GLU A 113 5.21 -19.72 0.95
CA GLU A 113 5.20 -21.18 1.15
C GLU A 113 4.61 -21.93 -0.06
N TYR A 114 3.61 -21.36 -0.72
CA TYR A 114 3.09 -21.89 -1.98
C TYR A 114 4.13 -21.78 -3.09
N LEU A 115 4.71 -20.59 -3.27
CA LEU A 115 5.70 -20.34 -4.31
C LEU A 115 6.97 -21.16 -4.16
N GLU A 116 7.40 -21.49 -2.93
CA GLU A 116 8.56 -22.35 -2.65
C GLU A 116 8.45 -23.73 -3.34
N LYS A 117 7.22 -24.22 -3.49
CA LYS A 117 6.91 -25.53 -4.11
C LYS A 117 6.76 -25.48 -5.63
N THR A 118 6.92 -24.30 -6.23
CA THR A 118 6.77 -24.05 -7.67
C THR A 118 8.12 -23.86 -8.36
N THR A 119 8.09 -23.78 -9.69
CA THR A 119 9.28 -23.50 -10.52
C THR A 119 9.01 -22.34 -11.47
N GLY A 120 10.07 -21.66 -11.96
CA GLY A 120 9.96 -20.52 -12.86
C GLY A 120 10.08 -19.17 -12.15
N ASN A 121 10.22 -18.12 -12.93
CA ASN A 121 10.47 -16.78 -12.41
C ASN A 121 9.21 -16.15 -11.81
N ILE A 122 9.42 -15.36 -10.76
CA ILE A 122 8.36 -14.70 -9.98
C ILE A 122 8.57 -13.19 -10.06
N LEU A 123 7.52 -12.42 -10.34
CA LEU A 123 7.52 -10.96 -10.20
C LEU A 123 6.77 -10.56 -8.93
N ILE A 124 7.48 -10.04 -7.94
CA ILE A 124 6.91 -9.60 -6.67
C ILE A 124 6.66 -8.09 -6.72
N THR A 125 5.42 -7.68 -6.54
CA THR A 125 4.97 -6.28 -6.62
C THR A 125 4.28 -5.79 -5.33
N THR A 126 4.59 -6.43 -4.20
CA THR A 126 3.99 -6.14 -2.89
C THR A 126 4.73 -5.03 -2.10
N GLY A 127 5.80 -4.48 -2.67
CA GLY A 127 6.69 -3.50 -2.02
C GLY A 127 7.78 -4.16 -1.17
N SER A 128 8.65 -3.34 -0.58
CA SER A 128 9.87 -3.79 0.11
C SER A 128 9.68 -4.18 1.57
N LYS A 129 8.67 -3.63 2.27
CA LYS A 129 8.52 -3.77 3.73
C LYS A 129 8.43 -5.21 4.23
N GLU A 130 7.85 -6.09 3.43
CA GLU A 130 7.67 -7.50 3.76
C GLU A 130 8.43 -8.43 2.81
N ILE A 131 9.37 -7.89 2.03
CA ILE A 131 10.10 -8.63 1.00
C ILE A 131 10.92 -9.80 1.59
N ALA A 132 11.36 -9.68 2.83
CA ALA A 132 12.08 -10.74 3.54
C ALA A 132 11.30 -12.05 3.65
N LYS A 133 9.97 -12.00 3.63
CA LYS A 133 9.12 -13.21 3.64
C LYS A 133 9.23 -14.04 2.36
N PHE A 134 9.75 -13.45 1.28
CA PHE A 134 10.02 -14.12 0.00
C PHE A 134 11.48 -14.58 -0.17
N SER A 135 12.30 -14.53 0.89
CA SER A 135 13.71 -14.97 0.84
C SER A 135 13.87 -16.40 0.33
N VAL A 136 12.91 -17.28 0.58
CA VAL A 136 12.90 -18.69 0.13
C VAL A 136 12.84 -18.85 -1.40
N VAL A 137 12.47 -17.81 -2.13
CA VAL A 137 12.39 -17.78 -3.60
C VAL A 137 13.23 -16.65 -4.23
N ALA A 138 14.07 -15.97 -3.44
CA ALA A 138 14.81 -14.78 -3.88
C ALA A 138 15.80 -15.04 -5.03
N ASP A 139 16.26 -16.28 -5.20
CA ASP A 139 17.18 -16.69 -6.27
C ASP A 139 16.58 -16.56 -7.69
N ARG A 140 15.26 -16.74 -7.82
CA ARG A 140 14.49 -16.71 -9.07
C ARG A 140 13.39 -15.64 -9.10
N ALA A 141 13.28 -14.83 -8.04
CA ALA A 141 12.29 -13.78 -7.95
C ALA A 141 12.88 -12.41 -8.34
N PHE A 142 12.05 -11.62 -8.99
CA PHE A 142 12.28 -10.21 -9.31
C PHE A 142 11.44 -9.36 -8.37
N ALA A 143 12.08 -8.46 -7.62
CA ALA A 143 11.40 -7.55 -6.70
C ALA A 143 11.20 -6.18 -7.36
N ARG A 144 9.96 -5.77 -7.59
CA ARG A 144 9.63 -4.42 -8.03
C ARG A 144 9.21 -3.58 -6.82
N VAL A 145 10.04 -2.59 -6.49
CA VAL A 145 9.95 -1.77 -5.28
C VAL A 145 10.10 -0.28 -5.60
N LEU A 146 9.82 0.57 -4.64
CA LEU A 146 10.06 2.01 -4.78
C LEU A 146 11.56 2.33 -4.92
N PRO A 147 11.92 3.39 -5.66
CA PRO A 147 13.29 3.82 -5.87
C PRO A 147 13.84 4.57 -4.64
N SER A 148 14.03 3.85 -3.53
CA SER A 148 14.61 4.38 -2.31
C SER A 148 15.76 3.48 -1.81
N GLU A 149 16.72 4.07 -1.11
CA GLU A 149 17.84 3.34 -0.49
C GLU A 149 17.33 2.26 0.46
N GLU A 150 16.34 2.59 1.30
CA GLU A 150 15.68 1.64 2.21
C GLU A 150 15.12 0.42 1.45
N SER A 151 14.41 0.65 0.34
CA SER A 151 13.83 -0.44 -0.45
C SER A 151 14.89 -1.35 -1.04
N LEU A 152 15.97 -0.77 -1.54
CA LEU A 152 17.10 -1.50 -2.10
C LEU A 152 17.81 -2.33 -1.01
N GLU A 153 18.03 -1.75 0.16
CA GLU A 153 18.67 -2.42 1.28
C GLU A 153 17.84 -3.60 1.80
N LEU A 154 16.53 -3.40 1.97
CA LEU A 154 15.62 -4.48 2.37
C LEU A 154 15.63 -5.66 1.40
N CYS A 155 15.66 -5.40 0.08
CA CYS A 155 15.75 -6.46 -0.93
C CYS A 155 17.10 -7.21 -0.86
N LYS A 156 18.22 -6.50 -0.71
CA LYS A 156 19.55 -7.10 -0.55
C LYS A 156 19.61 -8.00 0.69
N ASN A 157 19.12 -7.49 1.82
CA ASN A 157 19.10 -8.23 3.08
C ASN A 157 18.19 -9.47 3.03
N ALA A 158 17.16 -9.45 2.18
CA ALA A 158 16.29 -10.59 1.89
C ALA A 158 16.90 -11.61 0.90
N GLY A 159 18.12 -11.39 0.41
CA GLY A 159 18.84 -12.30 -0.49
C GLY A 159 18.54 -12.13 -1.97
N PHE A 160 17.85 -11.06 -2.39
CA PHE A 160 17.63 -10.79 -3.81
C PHE A 160 18.93 -10.37 -4.51
N LYS A 161 19.18 -10.94 -5.68
CA LYS A 161 20.32 -10.52 -6.53
C LYS A 161 20.07 -9.11 -7.05
N MET A 162 21.09 -8.26 -7.08
CA MET A 162 20.99 -6.87 -7.56
C MET A 162 20.32 -6.74 -8.93
N LYS A 163 20.65 -7.63 -9.86
CA LYS A 163 20.06 -7.66 -11.21
C LYS A 163 18.56 -8.00 -11.24
N ASN A 164 18.04 -8.52 -10.13
CA ASN A 164 16.63 -8.89 -9.98
C ASN A 164 15.83 -7.85 -9.18
N ILE A 165 16.43 -6.71 -8.83
CA ILE A 165 15.76 -5.63 -8.11
C ILE A 165 15.41 -4.52 -9.11
N ILE A 166 14.12 -4.21 -9.22
CA ILE A 166 13.57 -3.22 -10.14
C ILE A 166 13.03 -2.06 -9.30
N CYS A 167 13.80 -0.96 -9.25
CA CYS A 167 13.45 0.23 -8.48
C CYS A 167 12.67 1.20 -9.38
N MET A 168 11.33 1.19 -9.28
CA MET A 168 10.46 2.04 -10.07
C MET A 168 9.19 2.41 -9.30
N GLN A 169 8.70 3.64 -9.52
CA GLN A 169 7.45 4.10 -8.95
C GLN A 169 6.30 3.94 -9.93
N GLY A 170 5.24 3.22 -9.51
CA GLY A 170 3.99 3.08 -10.26
C GLY A 170 2.98 4.21 -9.98
N PRO A 171 1.74 4.05 -10.43
CA PRO A 171 1.18 2.87 -11.11
C PRO A 171 1.67 2.69 -12.56
N PHE A 172 1.63 1.46 -13.05
CA PHE A 172 2.08 1.11 -14.41
C PHE A 172 0.93 0.62 -15.26
N SER A 173 0.95 0.94 -16.57
CA SER A 173 -0.03 0.45 -17.53
C SER A 173 0.01 -1.08 -17.68
N LYS A 174 -1.07 -1.65 -18.20
CA LYS A 174 -1.14 -3.07 -18.57
C LYS A 174 -0.03 -3.42 -19.58
N ALA A 175 0.19 -2.56 -20.59
CA ALA A 175 1.23 -2.77 -21.61
C ALA A 175 2.63 -2.89 -21.00
N PHE A 176 2.97 -2.02 -20.06
CA PHE A 176 4.26 -2.08 -19.35
C PHE A 176 4.37 -3.37 -18.50
N ASN A 177 3.32 -3.73 -17.75
CA ASN A 177 3.32 -4.98 -16.97
C ASN A 177 3.48 -6.20 -17.88
N SER A 178 2.79 -6.25 -19.02
CA SER A 178 2.91 -7.34 -20.01
C SER A 178 4.31 -7.42 -20.62
N ALA A 179 4.93 -6.28 -20.93
CA ALA A 179 6.30 -6.25 -21.44
C ALA A 179 7.30 -6.81 -20.43
N LEU A 180 7.18 -6.40 -19.17
CA LEU A 180 8.05 -6.87 -18.09
C LEU A 180 7.88 -8.37 -17.82
N ILE A 181 6.65 -8.86 -17.85
CA ILE A 181 6.31 -10.28 -17.69
C ILE A 181 7.03 -11.11 -18.79
N ARG A 182 6.95 -10.68 -20.04
CA ARG A 182 7.58 -11.40 -21.16
C ARG A 182 9.10 -11.34 -21.11
N GLU A 183 9.65 -10.16 -20.87
CA GLU A 183 11.10 -9.94 -20.86
C GLU A 183 11.81 -10.76 -19.78
N LEU A 184 11.16 -10.93 -18.62
CA LEU A 184 11.72 -11.65 -17.49
C LEU A 184 11.25 -13.12 -17.41
N ASP A 185 10.55 -13.64 -18.42
CA ASP A 185 9.94 -14.99 -18.45
C ASP A 185 9.19 -15.32 -17.15
N ILE A 186 8.32 -14.42 -16.69
CA ILE A 186 7.58 -14.54 -15.44
C ILE A 186 6.53 -15.63 -15.57
N LYS A 187 6.44 -16.51 -14.56
CA LYS A 187 5.41 -17.53 -14.42
C LYS A 187 4.40 -17.20 -13.32
N TYR A 188 4.82 -16.43 -12.32
CA TYR A 188 4.01 -16.03 -11.17
C TYR A 188 4.13 -14.52 -10.94
N LEU A 189 2.99 -13.84 -10.83
CA LEU A 189 2.95 -12.42 -10.46
C LEU A 189 2.31 -12.29 -9.08
N VAL A 190 3.07 -11.77 -8.11
CA VAL A 190 2.56 -11.53 -6.75
C VAL A 190 2.14 -10.08 -6.59
N THR A 191 0.91 -9.87 -6.17
CA THR A 191 0.35 -8.54 -5.93
C THR A 191 -0.54 -8.50 -4.70
N LYS A 192 -0.71 -7.32 -4.11
CA LYS A 192 -1.74 -7.05 -3.08
C LYS A 192 -3.02 -6.58 -3.76
N CYS A 193 -4.17 -6.91 -3.18
CA CYS A 193 -5.47 -6.40 -3.62
C CYS A 193 -5.60 -4.91 -3.21
N THR A 194 -4.98 -4.00 -4.00
CA THR A 194 -4.89 -2.56 -3.67
C THR A 194 -6.01 -1.71 -4.28
N GLY A 195 -6.93 -2.31 -5.03
CA GLY A 195 -7.98 -1.58 -5.76
C GLY A 195 -7.45 -0.89 -7.02
N LYS A 196 -8.32 -0.07 -7.65
CA LYS A 196 -8.02 0.59 -8.95
C LYS A 196 -6.75 1.44 -8.93
N ASN A 197 -6.57 2.25 -7.89
CA ASN A 197 -5.49 3.24 -7.81
C ASN A 197 -4.09 2.61 -7.60
N GLY A 198 -4.01 1.35 -7.15
CA GLY A 198 -2.73 0.64 -7.00
C GLY A 198 -2.26 -0.11 -8.25
N GLY A 199 -2.91 0.11 -9.40
CA GLY A 199 -2.62 -0.62 -10.64
C GLY A 199 -2.89 -2.12 -10.52
N PHE A 200 -3.87 -2.51 -9.69
CA PHE A 200 -4.21 -3.90 -9.46
C PHE A 200 -4.77 -4.55 -10.72
N MET A 201 -5.72 -3.89 -11.40
CA MET A 201 -6.32 -4.40 -12.62
C MET A 201 -5.30 -4.54 -13.74
N GLU A 202 -4.46 -3.52 -13.94
CA GLU A 202 -3.42 -3.51 -14.97
C GLU A 202 -2.41 -4.65 -14.79
N LYS A 203 -2.14 -5.03 -13.55
CA LYS A 203 -1.26 -6.17 -13.23
C LYS A 203 -1.94 -7.51 -13.49
N THR A 204 -3.18 -7.68 -13.00
CA THR A 204 -3.90 -8.95 -13.11
C THR A 204 -4.34 -9.24 -14.56
N GLU A 205 -4.74 -8.21 -15.30
CA GLU A 205 -5.03 -8.34 -16.74
C GLU A 205 -3.77 -8.69 -17.54
N ALA A 206 -2.64 -8.04 -17.22
CA ALA A 206 -1.36 -8.37 -17.87
C ALA A 206 -0.93 -9.82 -17.57
N ALA A 207 -1.10 -10.29 -16.34
CA ALA A 207 -0.83 -11.67 -15.97
C ALA A 207 -1.72 -12.65 -16.77
N LYS A 208 -3.03 -12.39 -16.82
CA LYS A 208 -4.01 -13.20 -17.56
C LYS A 208 -3.67 -13.29 -19.05
N GLU A 209 -3.39 -12.16 -19.69
CA GLU A 209 -3.05 -12.10 -21.14
C GLU A 209 -1.77 -12.87 -21.49
N ASN A 210 -0.84 -12.97 -20.56
CA ASN A 210 0.43 -13.67 -20.77
C ASN A 210 0.45 -15.09 -20.17
N GLY A 211 -0.69 -15.62 -19.69
CA GLY A 211 -0.77 -16.96 -19.13
C GLY A 211 0.01 -17.14 -17.82
N VAL A 212 0.17 -16.06 -17.06
CA VAL A 212 0.91 -16.02 -15.79
C VAL A 212 -0.07 -16.20 -14.63
N GLU A 213 0.25 -17.06 -13.68
CA GLU A 213 -0.55 -17.23 -12.48
C GLU A 213 -0.41 -15.98 -11.57
N CYS A 214 -1.56 -15.38 -11.26
CA CYS A 214 -1.60 -14.22 -10.37
C CYS A 214 -1.81 -14.69 -8.92
N ILE A 215 -0.84 -14.40 -8.07
CA ILE A 215 -0.86 -14.68 -6.63
C ILE A 215 -1.30 -13.40 -5.91
N ILE A 216 -2.50 -13.42 -5.35
CA ILE A 216 -3.16 -12.23 -4.80
C ILE A 216 -3.19 -12.33 -3.27
N ILE A 217 -2.55 -11.36 -2.62
CA ILE A 217 -2.62 -11.23 -1.16
C ILE A 217 -3.91 -10.46 -0.84
N LYS A 218 -4.79 -11.08 -0.06
CA LYS A 218 -6.03 -10.46 0.41
C LYS A 218 -5.74 -9.23 1.25
N ARG A 219 -6.72 -8.33 1.33
CA ARG A 219 -6.68 -7.26 2.33
C ARG A 219 -6.91 -7.88 3.72
N PRO A 220 -6.27 -7.33 4.75
CA PRO A 220 -6.71 -7.58 6.11
C PRO A 220 -8.20 -7.21 6.22
N THR A 221 -8.99 -8.06 6.84
CA THR A 221 -10.38 -7.74 7.14
C THR A 221 -10.41 -6.67 8.22
N ASP A 222 -11.05 -5.53 7.95
CA ASP A 222 -11.41 -4.54 8.97
C ASP A 222 -12.56 -5.14 9.82
N GLU A 223 -12.26 -6.01 10.79
CA GLU A 223 -13.19 -6.40 11.85
C GLU A 223 -13.24 -5.34 12.94
#